data_924bc7552608b74c729d544749d2d20b
#
_entry.id   924bc7552608b74c729d544749d2d20b
#
_cell.length_a   1.000
_cell.length_b   1.000
_cell.length_c   1.000
_cell.angle_alpha   90.00
_cell.angle_beta   90.00
_cell.angle_gamma   90.00
#
_symmetry.space_group_name_H-M   'P 1'
#
loop_
_entity.id
_entity.type
_entity.pdbx_description
1 polymer ?
#
loop_
_entity_poly.entity_id
_entity_poly.type
_entity_poly.pdbx_seq_one_letter_code
_entity_poly.pdbx_strand_id
1 'polypeptide(L)'
;KARKPEWMRVPLDTGPTYREIKKTMRDLDLVTVCEEAGCPNISECWNDGTATFMVLGERCTRACGFCHVDTRKPAMADPDEPVRVAEAVERMGLTHAIVTMVARDDLADGGAQHVADTVQAIRARVPDCRVEVLVSDFKGDDASLQVVFDARPDVFNHNIETVARLQRAVRPSASYARSLSVLARAAQAGLVTKSSIIVGMGETDTEVVQTMADLAAIDCDIVTIGQYLRPTSHHLPVVTWWPPSVFGEWKQQGEAMGIDHVEASPLTRSSYHAREAADAAERG
;
A
#
# COMPACT_ATOMS: atom_id res chain seq x y z
N LYS A 1 -10.24 -27.46 0.89
CA LYS A 1 -9.39 -26.25 0.86
C LYS A 1 -8.33 -26.49 -0.20
N ALA A 2 -8.27 -25.66 -1.25
CA ALA A 2 -7.17 -25.74 -2.21
C ALA A 2 -5.86 -25.48 -1.47
N ARG A 3 -4.89 -26.39 -1.64
CA ARG A 3 -3.56 -26.27 -1.01
C ARG A 3 -2.82 -25.11 -1.67
N LYS A 4 -2.08 -24.32 -0.88
CA LYS A 4 -1.22 -23.24 -1.38
C LYS A 4 -0.23 -23.80 -2.43
N PRO A 5 -0.20 -23.26 -3.67
CA PRO A 5 0.68 -23.72 -4.72
C PRO A 5 2.18 -23.57 -4.39
N GLU A 6 3.05 -24.27 -5.10
CA GLU A 6 4.49 -24.21 -4.85
C GLU A 6 5.09 -22.84 -5.13
N TRP A 7 4.61 -22.15 -6.19
CA TRP A 7 5.07 -20.79 -6.55
C TRP A 7 4.73 -19.71 -5.53
N MET A 8 3.93 -20.03 -4.51
CA MET A 8 3.62 -19.14 -3.38
C MET A 8 4.55 -19.34 -2.18
N ARG A 9 5.61 -20.15 -2.30
CA ARG A 9 6.57 -20.36 -1.23
C ARG A 9 7.70 -19.34 -1.34
N VAL A 10 8.01 -18.67 -0.23
CA VAL A 10 9.11 -17.71 -0.13
C VAL A 10 10.14 -18.26 0.85
N PRO A 11 11.44 -18.22 0.53
CA PRO A 11 12.49 -18.47 1.51
C PRO A 11 12.44 -17.39 2.60
N LEU A 12 12.57 -17.78 3.85
CA LEU A 12 12.72 -16.83 4.95
C LEU A 12 14.22 -16.61 5.19
N ASP A 13 14.68 -15.39 4.91
CA ASP A 13 16.04 -14.96 5.25
C ASP A 13 15.98 -13.90 6.36
N THR A 14 16.51 -14.24 7.55
CA THR A 14 16.59 -13.36 8.71
C THR A 14 18.03 -12.90 8.97
N GLY A 15 18.66 -12.37 7.93
CA GLY A 15 20.02 -11.85 7.93
C GLY A 15 20.26 -10.70 8.93
N PRO A 16 21.48 -10.15 8.98
CA PRO A 16 21.82 -9.04 9.89
C PRO A 16 20.91 -7.82 9.69
N THR A 17 20.71 -7.38 8.47
CA THR A 17 19.89 -6.20 8.10
C THR A 17 18.45 -6.35 8.60
N TYR A 18 17.82 -7.51 8.37
CA TYR A 18 16.49 -7.81 8.90
C TYR A 18 16.41 -7.62 10.42
N ARG A 19 17.41 -8.11 11.16
CA ARG A 19 17.43 -8.01 12.64
C ARG A 19 17.64 -6.59 13.12
N GLU A 20 18.45 -5.81 12.41
CA GLU A 20 18.71 -4.40 12.72
C GLU A 20 17.45 -3.55 12.50
N ILE A 21 16.76 -3.71 11.37
CA ILE A 21 15.49 -3.05 11.11
C ILE A 21 14.47 -3.40 12.21
N LYS A 22 14.32 -4.69 12.50
CA LYS A 22 13.40 -5.15 13.55
C LYS A 22 13.73 -4.57 14.92
N LYS A 23 15.00 -4.41 15.26
CA LYS A 23 15.44 -3.77 16.49
C LYS A 23 15.09 -2.28 16.49
N THR A 24 15.40 -1.56 15.41
CA THR A 24 15.10 -0.12 15.25
C THR A 24 13.61 0.15 15.43
N MET A 25 12.74 -0.66 14.82
CA MET A 25 11.29 -0.51 14.94
C MET A 25 10.82 -0.65 16.41
N ARG A 26 11.38 -1.62 17.14
CA ARG A 26 11.06 -1.81 18.57
C ARG A 26 11.61 -0.72 19.47
N ASP A 27 12.85 -0.30 19.24
CA ASP A 27 13.51 0.74 20.02
C ASP A 27 12.78 2.09 19.89
N LEU A 28 12.10 2.33 18.79
CA LEU A 28 11.34 3.54 18.49
C LEU A 28 9.82 3.40 18.68
N ASP A 29 9.35 2.27 19.18
CA ASP A 29 7.91 1.98 19.37
C ASP A 29 7.10 2.23 18.07
N LEU A 30 7.59 1.68 16.96
CA LEU A 30 7.00 1.81 15.63
C LEU A 30 6.44 0.49 15.12
N VAL A 31 5.39 0.59 14.31
CA VAL A 31 4.68 -0.54 13.70
C VAL A 31 4.96 -0.60 12.21
N THR A 32 5.15 -1.82 11.69
CA THR A 32 5.21 -2.05 10.24
C THR A 32 4.03 -2.88 9.77
N VAL A 33 3.45 -2.48 8.62
CA VAL A 33 2.45 -3.33 7.95
C VAL A 33 3.04 -4.67 7.52
N CYS A 34 4.36 -4.73 7.33
CA CYS A 34 5.07 -5.97 6.98
C CYS A 34 4.94 -7.05 8.06
N GLU A 35 5.01 -6.68 9.34
CA GLU A 35 4.79 -7.58 10.48
C GLU A 35 3.30 -7.82 10.70
N GLU A 36 2.49 -6.77 10.78
CA GLU A 36 1.05 -6.86 11.09
C GLU A 36 0.27 -7.66 10.03
N ALA A 37 0.58 -7.46 8.76
CA ALA A 37 -0.05 -8.20 7.66
C ALA A 37 0.57 -9.60 7.41
N GLY A 38 1.66 -9.97 8.10
CA GLY A 38 2.38 -11.21 7.85
C GLY A 38 2.89 -11.30 6.41
N CYS A 39 3.52 -10.22 5.92
CA CYS A 39 3.95 -10.09 4.54
C CYS A 39 4.97 -11.18 4.17
N PRO A 40 4.77 -11.94 3.07
CA PRO A 40 5.72 -12.98 2.66
C PRO A 40 7.08 -12.41 2.22
N ASN A 41 7.14 -11.14 1.80
CA ASN A 41 8.35 -10.51 1.26
C ASN A 41 9.16 -9.75 2.32
N ILE A 42 8.75 -9.81 3.60
CA ILE A 42 9.36 -9.01 4.68
C ILE A 42 10.88 -9.15 4.74
N SER A 43 11.40 -10.37 4.59
CA SER A 43 12.85 -10.61 4.66
C SER A 43 13.59 -10.04 3.45
N GLU A 44 13.02 -10.14 2.26
CA GLU A 44 13.58 -9.58 1.04
C GLU A 44 13.60 -8.04 1.09
N CYS A 45 12.44 -7.42 1.33
CA CYS A 45 12.31 -5.97 1.42
C CYS A 45 13.23 -5.37 2.50
N TRP A 46 13.29 -6.00 3.68
CA TRP A 46 14.11 -5.48 4.76
C TRP A 46 15.62 -5.65 4.50
N ASN A 47 16.02 -6.73 3.82
CA ASN A 47 17.41 -6.89 3.40
C ASN A 47 17.80 -5.90 2.27
N ASP A 48 16.83 -5.46 1.46
CA ASP A 48 17.01 -4.40 0.43
C ASP A 48 16.86 -2.98 1.02
N GLY A 49 16.74 -2.82 2.33
CA GLY A 49 16.61 -1.52 2.98
C GLY A 49 15.27 -0.81 2.75
N THR A 50 14.21 -1.56 2.42
CA THR A 50 12.85 -1.02 2.23
C THR A 50 11.95 -1.44 3.38
N ALA A 51 11.33 -0.47 4.06
CA ALA A 51 10.34 -0.74 5.12
C ALA A 51 9.08 0.12 4.91
N THR A 52 7.94 -0.45 5.31
CA THR A 52 6.65 0.25 5.26
C THR A 52 6.18 0.52 6.68
N PHE A 53 6.27 1.79 7.09
CA PHE A 53 5.83 2.25 8.40
C PHE A 53 4.30 2.37 8.41
N MET A 54 3.67 1.84 9.45
CA MET A 54 2.23 1.98 9.64
C MET A 54 1.97 2.99 10.75
N VAL A 55 1.42 4.14 10.40
CA VAL A 55 1.15 5.26 11.31
C VAL A 55 -0.31 5.31 11.76
N LEU A 56 -0.60 6.14 12.78
CA LEU A 56 -1.89 6.30 13.45
C LEU A 56 -2.31 5.08 14.29
N GLY A 57 -1.32 4.27 14.67
CA GLY A 57 -1.48 3.11 15.54
C GLY A 57 -1.82 1.81 14.81
N GLU A 58 -2.19 0.78 15.57
CA GLU A 58 -2.38 -0.61 15.12
C GLU A 58 -3.84 -0.97 14.81
N ARG A 59 -4.80 -0.04 14.98
CA ARG A 59 -6.22 -0.35 14.91
C ARG A 59 -6.92 0.51 13.88
N CYS A 60 -7.62 -0.18 12.97
CA CYS A 60 -8.34 0.45 11.87
C CYS A 60 -9.84 0.57 12.20
N THR A 61 -10.46 1.69 11.82
CA THR A 61 -11.91 1.88 11.94
C THR A 61 -12.71 1.10 10.89
N ARG A 62 -12.02 0.47 9.91
CA ARG A 62 -12.64 -0.28 8.81
C ARG A 62 -12.29 -1.76 8.87
N ALA A 63 -13.24 -2.63 8.54
CA ALA A 63 -13.10 -4.08 8.52
C ALA A 63 -13.11 -4.62 7.08
N CYS A 64 -11.99 -4.47 6.37
CA CYS A 64 -11.83 -5.05 5.03
C CYS A 64 -11.67 -6.57 5.13
N GLY A 65 -12.40 -7.33 4.29
CA GLY A 65 -12.47 -8.79 4.36
C GLY A 65 -11.17 -9.55 4.08
N PHE A 66 -10.15 -8.86 3.60
CA PHE A 66 -8.81 -9.40 3.31
C PHE A 66 -7.74 -8.99 4.34
N CYS A 67 -8.00 -7.93 5.13
CA CYS A 67 -7.00 -7.26 5.94
C CYS A 67 -6.88 -7.87 7.33
N HIS A 68 -5.65 -8.09 7.81
CA HIS A 68 -5.36 -8.67 9.12
C HIS A 68 -5.25 -7.64 10.26
N VAL A 69 -5.28 -6.34 9.94
CA VAL A 69 -5.20 -5.27 10.93
C VAL A 69 -6.36 -5.34 11.93
N ASP A 70 -6.06 -5.10 13.20
CA ASP A 70 -7.04 -5.08 14.30
C ASP A 70 -8.12 -4.01 14.08
N THR A 71 -9.39 -4.36 14.28
CA THR A 71 -10.54 -3.49 14.08
C THR A 71 -11.21 -3.04 15.38
N ARG A 72 -10.59 -3.28 16.52
CA ARG A 72 -11.04 -2.73 17.81
C ARG A 72 -10.91 -1.21 17.80
N LYS A 73 -11.53 -0.55 18.79
CA LYS A 73 -11.47 0.92 18.89
C LYS A 73 -10.01 1.41 18.90
N PRO A 74 -9.63 2.32 17.97
CA PRO A 74 -8.29 2.90 17.95
C PRO A 74 -7.97 3.69 19.23
N ALA A 75 -6.69 3.72 19.59
CA ALA A 75 -6.17 4.63 20.60
C ALA A 75 -6.08 6.07 20.06
N MET A 76 -5.76 7.01 20.91
CA MET A 76 -5.41 8.37 20.47
C MET A 76 -4.18 8.32 19.58
N ALA A 77 -4.15 9.15 18.53
CA ALA A 77 -2.96 9.32 17.70
C ALA A 77 -1.83 9.92 18.56
N ASP A 78 -0.64 9.39 18.40
CA ASP A 78 0.54 9.87 19.11
C ASP A 78 1.18 11.01 18.31
N PRO A 79 1.22 12.24 18.83
CA PRO A 79 1.75 13.39 18.10
C PRO A 79 3.26 13.30 17.83
N ASP A 80 3.99 12.46 18.56
CA ASP A 80 5.43 12.29 18.41
C ASP A 80 5.80 11.15 17.43
N GLU A 81 4.82 10.40 16.93
CA GLU A 81 5.05 9.30 15.97
C GLU A 81 5.73 9.79 14.67
N PRO A 82 5.38 10.94 14.04
CA PRO A 82 6.08 11.44 12.85
C PRO A 82 7.58 11.62 13.04
N VAL A 83 8.00 12.13 14.18
CA VAL A 83 9.43 12.36 14.51
C VAL A 83 10.15 11.03 14.68
N ARG A 84 9.54 10.04 15.32
CA ARG A 84 10.11 8.70 15.47
C ARG A 84 10.22 7.96 14.14
N VAL A 85 9.23 8.12 13.25
CA VAL A 85 9.31 7.56 11.88
C VAL A 85 10.48 8.17 11.13
N ALA A 86 10.64 9.49 11.15
CA ALA A 86 11.77 10.17 10.51
C ALA A 86 13.13 9.72 11.08
N GLU A 87 13.20 9.49 12.39
CA GLU A 87 14.40 8.92 13.04
C GLU A 87 14.68 7.49 12.58
N ALA A 88 13.65 6.66 12.40
CA ALA A 88 13.83 5.31 11.88
C ALA A 88 14.36 5.33 10.44
N VAL A 89 13.79 6.18 9.57
CA VAL A 89 14.24 6.36 8.18
C VAL A 89 15.73 6.72 8.13
N GLU A 90 16.18 7.68 8.97
CA GLU A 90 17.59 8.07 9.08
C GLU A 90 18.48 6.93 9.58
N ARG A 91 18.11 6.27 10.69
CA ARG A 91 18.89 5.17 11.29
C ARG A 91 19.05 3.98 10.34
N MET A 92 18.02 3.73 9.53
CA MET A 92 18.00 2.66 8.53
C MET A 92 18.68 3.05 7.21
N GLY A 93 19.03 4.32 7.01
CA GLY A 93 19.64 4.83 5.79
C GLY A 93 18.76 4.66 4.56
N LEU A 94 17.44 4.80 4.71
CA LEU A 94 16.52 4.58 3.60
C LEU A 94 16.62 5.70 2.56
N THR A 95 16.61 5.32 1.30
CA THR A 95 16.51 6.23 0.15
C THR A 95 15.06 6.32 -0.38
N HIS A 96 14.20 5.40 0.04
CA HIS A 96 12.78 5.38 -0.26
C HIS A 96 12.01 4.87 0.96
N ALA A 97 11.22 5.72 1.58
CA ALA A 97 10.39 5.40 2.74
C ALA A 97 8.93 5.29 2.33
N ILE A 98 8.25 4.23 2.78
CA ILE A 98 6.82 4.06 2.55
C ILE A 98 6.09 4.26 3.87
N VAL A 99 5.15 5.20 3.88
CA VAL A 99 4.29 5.51 5.01
C VAL A 99 2.87 5.08 4.69
N THR A 100 2.37 4.07 5.39
CA THR A 100 0.96 3.67 5.30
C THR A 100 0.21 4.04 6.57
N MET A 101 -1.11 4.05 6.52
CA MET A 101 -1.95 4.38 7.66
C MET A 101 -3.07 3.37 7.84
N VAL A 102 -3.53 3.20 9.07
CA VAL A 102 -4.86 2.64 9.33
C VAL A 102 -5.92 3.68 9.03
N ALA A 103 -7.12 3.28 8.58
CA ALA A 103 -8.21 4.23 8.44
C ALA A 103 -8.66 4.73 9.82
N ARG A 104 -8.80 6.04 9.97
CA ARG A 104 -9.18 6.74 11.20
C ARG A 104 -10.44 7.59 10.97
N ASP A 105 -11.53 6.91 10.56
CA ASP A 105 -12.83 7.54 10.33
C ASP A 105 -13.42 8.18 11.60
N ASP A 106 -12.78 7.98 12.74
CA ASP A 106 -13.06 8.58 14.04
C ASP A 106 -12.41 9.97 14.23
N LEU A 107 -11.40 10.32 13.42
CA LEU A 107 -10.79 11.65 13.39
C LEU A 107 -11.48 12.55 12.37
N ALA A 108 -11.50 13.84 12.65
CA ALA A 108 -12.21 14.82 11.81
C ALA A 108 -11.66 14.89 10.39
N ASP A 109 -10.33 14.80 10.24
CA ASP A 109 -9.59 14.81 8.99
C ASP A 109 -9.22 13.40 8.50
N GLY A 110 -9.70 12.34 9.15
CA GLY A 110 -9.34 10.96 8.84
C GLY A 110 -7.86 10.63 9.07
N GLY A 111 -7.08 11.50 9.72
CA GLY A 111 -5.65 11.38 9.98
C GLY A 111 -4.76 12.00 8.89
N ALA A 112 -5.31 12.84 8.01
CA ALA A 112 -4.58 13.46 6.91
C ALA A 112 -3.41 14.33 7.38
N GLN A 113 -3.62 15.15 8.43
CA GLN A 113 -2.56 15.99 8.98
C GLN A 113 -1.40 15.16 9.52
N HIS A 114 -1.68 14.07 10.22
CA HIS A 114 -0.63 13.19 10.75
C HIS A 114 0.23 12.55 9.65
N VAL A 115 -0.38 12.16 8.53
CA VAL A 115 0.36 11.69 7.35
C VAL A 115 1.23 12.79 6.78
N ALA A 116 0.70 14.01 6.62
CA ALA A 116 1.43 15.18 6.14
C ALA A 116 2.63 15.52 7.05
N ASP A 117 2.41 15.53 8.37
CA ASP A 117 3.46 15.77 9.37
C ASP A 117 4.57 14.71 9.28
N THR A 118 4.20 13.46 9.01
CA THR A 118 5.17 12.36 8.82
C THR A 118 6.03 12.58 7.58
N VAL A 119 5.43 12.96 6.45
CA VAL A 119 6.16 13.30 5.22
C VAL A 119 7.13 14.45 5.47
N GLN A 120 6.66 15.52 6.13
CA GLN A 120 7.49 16.69 6.44
C GLN A 120 8.63 16.36 7.40
N ALA A 121 8.38 15.55 8.43
CA ALA A 121 9.40 15.12 9.39
C ALA A 121 10.51 14.29 8.70
N ILE A 122 10.14 13.38 7.79
CA ILE A 122 11.12 12.59 7.02
C ILE A 122 11.95 13.53 6.15
N ARG A 123 11.35 14.44 5.40
CA ARG A 123 12.05 15.38 4.53
C ARG A 123 12.98 16.34 5.27
N ALA A 124 12.57 16.80 6.44
CA ALA A 124 13.40 17.67 7.26
C ALA A 124 14.65 16.93 7.78
N ARG A 125 14.57 15.65 8.04
CA ARG A 125 15.66 14.85 8.62
C ARG A 125 16.52 14.14 7.59
N VAL A 126 15.92 13.67 6.49
CA VAL A 126 16.57 12.94 5.38
C VAL A 126 16.10 13.52 4.05
N PRO A 127 16.61 14.70 3.64
CA PRO A 127 16.10 15.45 2.47
C PRO A 127 16.12 14.67 1.15
N ASP A 128 17.08 13.75 0.99
CA ASP A 128 17.25 12.95 -0.23
C ASP A 128 16.41 11.66 -0.25
N CYS A 129 15.64 11.39 0.82
CA CYS A 129 14.76 10.24 0.89
C CYS A 129 13.45 10.53 0.17
N ARG A 130 13.11 9.73 -0.84
CA ARG A 130 11.75 9.76 -1.43
C ARG A 130 10.73 9.21 -0.45
N VAL A 131 9.54 9.80 -0.46
CA VAL A 131 8.44 9.39 0.43
C VAL A 131 7.22 8.99 -0.38
N GLU A 132 6.87 7.71 -0.33
CA GLU A 132 5.60 7.18 -0.81
C GLU A 132 4.60 7.16 0.36
N VAL A 133 3.37 7.63 0.12
CA VAL A 133 2.28 7.49 1.10
C VAL A 133 1.23 6.51 0.57
N LEU A 134 0.82 5.54 1.39
CA LEU A 134 -0.30 4.64 1.11
C LEU A 134 -1.44 4.98 2.07
N VAL A 135 -2.43 5.71 1.58
CA VAL A 135 -3.47 6.32 2.41
C VAL A 135 -4.87 5.74 2.20
N SER A 136 -5.74 5.97 3.18
CA SER A 136 -7.17 5.72 3.06
C SER A 136 -7.80 6.67 2.02
N ASP A 137 -9.10 6.49 1.73
CA ASP A 137 -9.83 7.41 0.85
C ASP A 137 -10.30 8.70 1.57
N PHE A 138 -10.00 8.88 2.86
CA PHE A 138 -10.48 9.99 3.70
C PHE A 138 -11.98 10.30 3.52
N LYS A 139 -12.79 9.27 3.23
CA LYS A 139 -14.22 9.39 2.83
C LYS A 139 -14.47 10.29 1.61
N GLY A 140 -13.41 10.64 0.88
CA GLY A 140 -13.44 11.57 -0.27
C GLY A 140 -13.48 13.04 0.13
N ASP A 141 -13.17 13.36 1.38
CA ASP A 141 -13.14 14.75 1.88
C ASP A 141 -12.03 15.57 1.19
N ASP A 142 -12.44 16.66 0.54
CA ASP A 142 -11.56 17.50 -0.26
C ASP A 142 -10.45 18.15 0.57
N ALA A 143 -10.79 18.64 1.76
CA ALA A 143 -9.84 19.32 2.62
C ALA A 143 -8.77 18.35 3.15
N SER A 144 -9.16 17.16 3.58
CA SER A 144 -8.24 16.12 4.06
C SER A 144 -7.30 15.63 2.97
N LEU A 145 -7.80 15.42 1.74
CA LEU A 145 -6.97 15.04 0.62
C LEU A 145 -5.99 16.15 0.24
N GLN A 146 -6.44 17.41 0.24
CA GLN A 146 -5.57 18.55 -0.07
C GLN A 146 -4.41 18.68 0.91
N VAL A 147 -4.62 18.43 2.21
CA VAL A 147 -3.55 18.41 3.22
C VAL A 147 -2.44 17.42 2.84
N VAL A 148 -2.81 16.21 2.38
CA VAL A 148 -1.81 15.21 1.96
C VAL A 148 -1.15 15.61 0.63
N PHE A 149 -1.91 16.18 -0.33
CA PHE A 149 -1.34 16.65 -1.60
C PHE A 149 -0.36 17.80 -1.39
N ASP A 150 -0.65 18.73 -0.48
CA ASP A 150 0.24 19.87 -0.15
C ASP A 150 1.53 19.43 0.54
N ALA A 151 1.52 18.29 1.24
CA ALA A 151 2.74 17.68 1.78
C ALA A 151 3.67 17.16 0.67
N ARG A 152 3.18 17.07 -0.59
CA ARG A 152 3.94 16.69 -1.79
C ARG A 152 4.71 15.36 -1.64
N PRO A 153 4.06 14.25 -1.28
CA PRO A 153 4.72 12.95 -1.34
C PRO A 153 5.25 12.69 -2.76
N ASP A 154 6.35 11.94 -2.89
CA ASP A 154 6.90 11.59 -4.20
C ASP A 154 6.03 10.59 -4.94
N VAL A 155 5.31 9.73 -4.20
CA VAL A 155 4.27 8.83 -4.73
C VAL A 155 3.05 8.88 -3.82
N PHE A 156 1.88 9.18 -4.41
CA PHE A 156 0.59 9.07 -3.75
C PHE A 156 -0.08 7.74 -4.09
N ASN A 157 -0.11 6.83 -3.13
CA ASN A 157 -0.69 5.51 -3.29
C ASN A 157 -2.04 5.42 -2.56
N HIS A 158 -3.06 4.99 -3.30
CA HIS A 158 -4.35 4.60 -2.75
C HIS A 158 -4.85 3.34 -3.46
N ASN A 159 -4.92 2.24 -2.73
CA ASN A 159 -5.29 0.95 -3.31
C ASN A 159 -6.78 0.87 -3.64
N ILE A 160 -7.11 0.44 -4.86
CA ILE A 160 -8.48 0.08 -5.25
C ILE A 160 -8.87 -1.30 -4.69
N GLU A 161 -7.89 -2.15 -4.45
CA GLU A 161 -7.89 -3.47 -3.79
C GLU A 161 -8.64 -4.56 -4.58
N THR A 162 -9.77 -4.29 -5.18
CA THR A 162 -10.59 -5.29 -5.86
C THR A 162 -11.43 -4.69 -6.97
N VAL A 163 -12.02 -5.54 -7.80
CA VAL A 163 -12.89 -5.16 -8.91
C VAL A 163 -14.23 -4.58 -8.43
N ALA A 164 -14.89 -3.79 -9.26
CA ALA A 164 -16.12 -3.07 -8.91
C ALA A 164 -17.21 -3.96 -8.31
N ARG A 165 -17.45 -5.15 -8.88
CA ARG A 165 -18.49 -6.09 -8.42
C ARG A 165 -18.23 -6.61 -7.00
N LEU A 166 -16.97 -6.81 -6.63
CA LEU A 166 -16.58 -7.36 -5.33
C LEU A 166 -16.41 -6.30 -4.24
N GLN A 167 -16.40 -5.01 -4.59
CA GLN A 167 -16.10 -3.92 -3.69
C GLN A 167 -16.85 -3.99 -2.36
N ARG A 168 -18.18 -4.17 -2.41
CA ARG A 168 -19.00 -4.21 -1.19
C ARG A 168 -18.70 -5.40 -0.28
N ALA A 169 -18.36 -6.55 -0.86
CA ALA A 169 -18.00 -7.75 -0.11
C ALA A 169 -16.59 -7.69 0.50
N VAL A 170 -15.66 -7.06 -0.22
CA VAL A 170 -14.23 -7.02 0.14
C VAL A 170 -13.91 -5.80 1.02
N ARG A 171 -14.48 -4.62 0.70
CA ARG A 171 -14.24 -3.34 1.38
C ARG A 171 -15.56 -2.61 1.67
N PRO A 172 -16.35 -3.05 2.64
CA PRO A 172 -17.71 -2.54 2.87
C PRO A 172 -17.77 -1.05 3.21
N SER A 173 -16.71 -0.47 3.77
CA SER A 173 -16.62 0.95 4.15
C SER A 173 -15.99 1.83 3.08
N ALA A 174 -15.57 1.29 1.94
CA ALA A 174 -14.97 2.01 0.82
C ALA A 174 -15.87 1.94 -0.42
N SER A 175 -15.54 2.73 -1.45
CA SER A 175 -16.28 2.76 -2.71
C SER A 175 -15.31 2.72 -3.88
N TYR A 176 -15.60 1.90 -4.89
CA TYR A 176 -14.80 1.78 -6.11
C TYR A 176 -14.66 3.13 -6.82
N ALA A 177 -15.79 3.82 -7.06
CA ALA A 177 -15.79 5.14 -7.70
C ALA A 177 -15.06 6.20 -6.87
N ARG A 178 -15.17 6.15 -5.53
CA ARG A 178 -14.44 7.07 -4.66
C ARG A 178 -12.93 6.83 -4.71
N SER A 179 -12.48 5.57 -4.75
CA SER A 179 -11.06 5.25 -4.90
C SER A 179 -10.50 5.80 -6.22
N LEU A 180 -11.22 5.65 -7.34
CA LEU A 180 -10.85 6.25 -8.62
C LEU A 180 -10.82 7.78 -8.52
N SER A 181 -11.84 8.40 -7.90
CA SER A 181 -11.90 9.86 -7.72
C SER A 181 -10.72 10.39 -6.89
N VAL A 182 -10.30 9.70 -5.84
CA VAL A 182 -9.15 10.09 -5.01
C VAL A 182 -7.86 10.07 -5.85
N LEU A 183 -7.64 9.01 -6.61
CA LEU A 183 -6.47 8.89 -7.50
C LEU A 183 -6.48 9.95 -8.62
N ALA A 184 -7.62 10.14 -9.30
CA ALA A 184 -7.75 11.17 -10.33
C ALA A 184 -7.44 12.58 -9.81
N ARG A 185 -7.82 12.89 -8.57
CA ARG A 185 -7.54 14.19 -7.93
C ARG A 185 -6.06 14.32 -7.58
N ALA A 186 -5.41 13.23 -7.15
CA ALA A 186 -3.96 13.22 -6.91
C ALA A 186 -3.18 13.44 -8.22
N ALA A 187 -3.57 12.78 -9.31
CA ALA A 187 -2.99 13.00 -10.65
C ALA A 187 -3.18 14.46 -11.11
N GLN A 188 -4.38 15.04 -10.95
CA GLN A 188 -4.66 16.45 -11.26
C GLN A 188 -3.84 17.42 -10.40
N ALA A 189 -3.47 17.03 -9.18
CA ALA A 189 -2.55 17.80 -8.32
C ALA A 189 -1.07 17.65 -8.74
N GLY A 190 -0.78 16.89 -9.78
CA GLY A 190 0.57 16.65 -10.31
C GLY A 190 1.43 15.75 -9.43
N LEU A 191 0.82 14.78 -8.76
CA LEU A 191 1.51 13.75 -8.00
C LEU A 191 1.63 12.47 -8.84
N VAL A 192 2.75 11.76 -8.70
CA VAL A 192 2.84 10.39 -9.20
C VAL A 192 1.87 9.52 -8.42
N THR A 193 0.98 8.83 -9.12
CA THR A 193 -0.11 8.06 -8.52
C THR A 193 0.14 6.56 -8.60
N LYS A 194 -0.31 5.85 -7.57
CA LYS A 194 -0.16 4.41 -7.49
C LYS A 194 -1.41 3.75 -6.93
N SER A 195 -1.74 2.57 -7.45
CA SER A 195 -2.83 1.74 -6.94
C SER A 195 -2.45 0.26 -6.92
N SER A 196 -3.24 -0.54 -6.20
CA SER A 196 -3.02 -1.98 -6.11
C SER A 196 -4.32 -2.75 -6.25
N ILE A 197 -4.24 -3.92 -6.92
CA ILE A 197 -5.31 -4.90 -7.06
C ILE A 197 -4.88 -6.19 -6.38
N ILE A 198 -5.71 -6.70 -5.48
CA ILE A 198 -5.54 -8.01 -4.85
C ILE A 198 -6.47 -8.99 -5.56
N VAL A 199 -5.90 -10.02 -6.17
CA VAL A 199 -6.63 -11.02 -6.96
C VAL A 199 -6.73 -12.37 -6.24
N GLY A 200 -7.77 -13.16 -6.56
CA GLY A 200 -8.02 -14.48 -5.97
C GLY A 200 -9.21 -14.52 -5.01
N MET A 201 -10.00 -13.44 -4.93
CA MET A 201 -11.20 -13.35 -4.09
C MET A 201 -12.51 -13.62 -4.84
N GLY A 202 -12.43 -13.95 -6.15
CA GLY A 202 -13.59 -14.33 -6.98
C GLY A 202 -13.88 -13.40 -8.15
N GLU A 203 -12.94 -12.51 -8.47
CA GLU A 203 -12.92 -11.75 -9.71
C GLU A 203 -12.67 -12.64 -10.92
N THR A 204 -13.09 -12.19 -12.09
CA THR A 204 -12.73 -12.79 -13.37
C THR A 204 -11.54 -12.05 -13.98
N ASP A 205 -10.86 -12.67 -14.94
CA ASP A 205 -9.80 -12.05 -15.73
C ASP A 205 -10.27 -10.74 -16.39
N THR A 206 -11.41 -10.76 -17.06
CA THR A 206 -11.99 -9.57 -17.70
C THR A 206 -12.24 -8.44 -16.69
N GLU A 207 -12.65 -8.73 -15.47
CA GLU A 207 -12.87 -7.70 -14.44
C GLU A 207 -11.55 -7.08 -13.96
N VAL A 208 -10.47 -7.85 -13.89
CA VAL A 208 -9.13 -7.31 -13.57
C VAL A 208 -8.66 -6.39 -14.68
N VAL A 209 -8.78 -6.83 -15.93
CA VAL A 209 -8.46 -6.02 -17.14
C VAL A 209 -9.28 -4.73 -17.18
N GLN A 210 -10.59 -4.79 -16.90
CA GLN A 210 -11.43 -3.59 -16.82
C GLN A 210 -10.97 -2.65 -15.70
N THR A 211 -10.56 -3.19 -14.53
CA THR A 211 -10.07 -2.37 -13.42
C THR A 211 -8.77 -1.65 -13.79
N MET A 212 -7.87 -2.29 -14.56
CA MET A 212 -6.68 -1.64 -15.09
C MET A 212 -7.05 -0.54 -16.10
N ALA A 213 -8.02 -0.78 -16.99
CA ALA A 213 -8.51 0.22 -17.93
C ALA A 213 -9.13 1.44 -17.19
N ASP A 214 -9.90 1.21 -16.11
CA ASP A 214 -10.45 2.29 -15.28
C ASP A 214 -9.34 3.11 -14.59
N LEU A 215 -8.25 2.47 -14.16
CA LEU A 215 -7.08 3.13 -13.59
C LEU A 215 -6.29 3.91 -14.65
N ALA A 216 -6.07 3.34 -15.84
CA ALA A 216 -5.43 4.03 -16.96
C ALA A 216 -6.24 5.26 -17.40
N ALA A 217 -7.58 5.17 -17.42
CA ALA A 217 -8.45 6.28 -17.81
C ALA A 217 -8.41 7.51 -16.88
N ILE A 218 -7.82 7.36 -15.69
CA ILE A 218 -7.62 8.44 -14.73
C ILE A 218 -6.14 8.83 -14.58
N ASP A 219 -5.30 8.44 -15.52
CA ASP A 219 -3.86 8.69 -15.55
C ASP A 219 -3.16 8.16 -14.29
N CYS A 220 -3.46 6.91 -13.89
CA CYS A 220 -2.75 6.26 -12.79
C CYS A 220 -1.40 5.71 -13.30
N ASP A 221 -0.29 6.22 -12.76
CA ASP A 221 1.07 5.95 -13.25
C ASP A 221 1.55 4.53 -12.91
N ILE A 222 1.22 4.03 -11.71
CA ILE A 222 1.75 2.75 -11.19
C ILE A 222 0.60 1.85 -10.73
N VAL A 223 0.59 0.60 -11.20
CA VAL A 223 -0.36 -0.41 -10.72
C VAL A 223 0.38 -1.66 -10.25
N THR A 224 0.05 -2.14 -9.04
CA THR A 224 0.55 -3.41 -8.54
C THR A 224 -0.57 -4.45 -8.50
N ILE A 225 -0.27 -5.70 -8.89
CA ILE A 225 -1.24 -6.81 -8.88
C ILE A 225 -0.65 -8.00 -8.15
N GLY A 226 -1.29 -8.42 -7.05
CA GLY A 226 -0.80 -9.51 -6.22
C GLY A 226 -1.86 -10.51 -5.79
N GLN A 227 -1.46 -11.76 -5.55
CA GLN A 227 -2.37 -12.82 -5.11
C GLN A 227 -2.81 -12.62 -3.66
N TYR A 228 -4.08 -12.72 -3.39
CA TYR A 228 -4.65 -12.76 -2.05
C TYR A 228 -4.12 -13.94 -1.25
N LEU A 229 -3.63 -13.66 -0.06
CA LEU A 229 -3.27 -14.64 0.95
C LEU A 229 -4.20 -14.49 2.15
N ARG A 230 -5.02 -15.51 2.39
CA ARG A 230 -5.99 -15.50 3.48
C ARG A 230 -5.30 -15.51 4.85
N PRO A 231 -5.42 -14.45 5.68
CA PRO A 231 -4.74 -14.39 6.96
C PRO A 231 -5.24 -15.45 7.96
N THR A 232 -6.56 -15.52 8.17
CA THR A 232 -7.19 -16.47 9.11
C THR A 232 -8.46 -17.07 8.51
N SER A 233 -9.06 -18.04 9.19
CA SER A 233 -10.33 -18.64 8.78
C SER A 233 -11.54 -17.69 8.81
N HIS A 234 -11.41 -16.54 9.45
CA HIS A 234 -12.47 -15.53 9.55
C HIS A 234 -12.48 -14.55 8.36
N HIS A 235 -11.38 -14.48 7.60
CA HIS A 235 -11.27 -13.65 6.40
C HIS A 235 -11.89 -14.33 5.17
N LEU A 236 -12.05 -13.57 4.09
CA LEU A 236 -12.57 -14.09 2.82
C LEU A 236 -11.77 -15.31 2.35
N PRO A 237 -12.41 -16.33 1.76
CA PRO A 237 -11.69 -17.48 1.23
C PRO A 237 -10.88 -17.10 -0.01
N VAL A 238 -9.76 -17.79 -0.24
CA VAL A 238 -9.15 -17.80 -1.56
C VAL A 238 -10.04 -18.62 -2.49
N VAL A 239 -10.55 -17.99 -3.54
CA VAL A 239 -11.42 -18.60 -4.56
C VAL A 239 -10.57 -19.17 -5.69
N THR A 240 -9.58 -18.40 -6.15
CA THR A 240 -8.71 -18.78 -7.26
C THR A 240 -7.24 -18.53 -6.90
N TRP A 241 -6.39 -19.49 -7.26
CA TRP A 241 -4.95 -19.31 -7.31
C TRP A 241 -4.56 -19.03 -8.76
N TRP A 242 -4.31 -17.77 -9.06
CA TRP A 242 -3.92 -17.37 -10.41
C TRP A 242 -2.48 -17.82 -10.72
N PRO A 243 -2.23 -18.48 -11.86
CA PRO A 243 -0.89 -18.91 -12.22
C PRO A 243 0.01 -17.71 -12.56
N PRO A 244 1.35 -17.83 -12.35
CA PRO A 244 2.29 -16.72 -12.62
C PRO A 244 2.23 -16.16 -14.05
N SER A 245 1.89 -16.98 -15.05
CA SER A 245 1.75 -16.55 -16.45
C SER A 245 0.70 -15.48 -16.64
N VAL A 246 -0.43 -15.57 -15.92
CA VAL A 246 -1.53 -14.59 -16.02
C VAL A 246 -1.11 -13.21 -15.49
N PHE A 247 -0.27 -13.18 -14.44
CA PHE A 247 0.29 -11.90 -13.96
C PHE A 247 1.17 -11.23 -15.02
N GLY A 248 1.96 -12.02 -15.77
CA GLY A 248 2.73 -11.51 -16.90
C GLY A 248 1.87 -10.96 -18.03
N GLU A 249 0.72 -11.58 -18.30
CA GLU A 249 -0.25 -11.10 -19.28
C GLU A 249 -0.90 -9.78 -18.82
N TRP A 250 -1.31 -9.67 -17.54
CA TRP A 250 -1.84 -8.44 -16.98
C TRP A 250 -0.83 -7.30 -17.00
N LYS A 251 0.45 -7.58 -16.71
CA LYS A 251 1.52 -6.58 -16.82
C LYS A 251 1.57 -5.99 -18.23
N GLN A 252 1.68 -6.84 -19.26
CA GLN A 252 1.74 -6.41 -20.65
C GLN A 252 0.48 -5.63 -21.07
N GLN A 253 -0.71 -6.09 -20.67
CA GLN A 253 -1.97 -5.41 -21.00
C GLN A 253 -2.07 -4.04 -20.32
N GLY A 254 -1.72 -3.92 -19.04
CA GLY A 254 -1.77 -2.64 -18.32
C GLY A 254 -0.79 -1.62 -18.89
N GLU A 255 0.43 -2.02 -19.20
CA GLU A 255 1.43 -1.16 -19.86
C GLU A 255 0.98 -0.75 -21.28
N ALA A 256 0.34 -1.65 -22.02
CA ALA A 256 -0.25 -1.33 -23.34
C ALA A 256 -1.47 -0.37 -23.27
N MET A 257 -2.13 -0.25 -22.10
CA MET A 257 -3.19 0.72 -21.84
C MET A 257 -2.66 2.12 -21.50
N GLY A 258 -1.34 2.28 -21.32
CA GLY A 258 -0.70 3.55 -20.98
C GLY A 258 -0.39 3.72 -19.50
N ILE A 259 -0.45 2.66 -18.69
CA ILE A 259 0.08 2.68 -17.31
C ILE A 259 1.61 2.61 -17.40
N ASP A 260 2.32 3.56 -16.83
CA ASP A 260 3.77 3.69 -16.96
C ASP A 260 4.52 2.49 -16.38
N HIS A 261 4.02 1.94 -15.27
CA HIS A 261 4.61 0.74 -14.66
C HIS A 261 3.55 -0.19 -14.06
N VAL A 262 3.60 -1.46 -14.44
CA VAL A 262 2.78 -2.52 -13.82
C VAL A 262 3.70 -3.56 -13.18
N GLU A 263 3.65 -3.65 -11.85
CA GLU A 263 4.31 -4.71 -11.10
C GLU A 263 3.31 -5.82 -10.77
N ALA A 264 3.42 -6.97 -11.42
CA ALA A 264 2.45 -8.06 -11.29
C ALA A 264 3.13 -9.40 -11.08
N SER A 265 2.90 -10.00 -9.91
CA SER A 265 3.30 -11.38 -9.61
C SER A 265 2.46 -11.95 -8.47
N PRO A 266 2.43 -13.27 -8.27
CA PRO A 266 1.71 -13.85 -7.14
C PRO A 266 2.14 -13.31 -5.77
N LEU A 267 3.38 -12.86 -5.64
CA LEU A 267 3.94 -12.36 -4.39
C LEU A 267 3.96 -10.83 -4.30
N THR A 268 3.64 -10.10 -5.36
CA THR A 268 3.56 -8.65 -5.37
C THR A 268 2.62 -8.12 -4.28
N ARG A 269 3.04 -7.05 -3.62
CA ARG A 269 2.29 -6.23 -2.66
C ARG A 269 2.43 -4.77 -3.06
N SER A 270 1.56 -3.90 -2.56
CA SER A 270 1.57 -2.47 -2.93
C SER A 270 2.91 -1.78 -2.73
N SER A 271 3.70 -2.23 -1.76
CA SER A 271 5.04 -1.68 -1.45
C SER A 271 6.20 -2.48 -2.04
N TYR A 272 5.92 -3.55 -2.80
CA TYR A 272 6.97 -4.40 -3.39
C TYR A 272 7.63 -3.67 -4.56
N HIS A 273 8.97 -3.63 -4.59
CA HIS A 273 9.78 -2.90 -5.58
C HIS A 273 9.36 -1.43 -5.77
N ALA A 274 8.91 -0.76 -4.69
CA ALA A 274 8.35 0.59 -4.74
C ALA A 274 9.34 1.62 -5.32
N ARG A 275 10.63 1.51 -4.99
CA ARG A 275 11.68 2.39 -5.51
C ARG A 275 11.81 2.28 -7.03
N GLU A 276 11.87 1.06 -7.55
CA GLU A 276 12.00 0.78 -8.99
C GLU A 276 10.77 1.25 -9.77
N ALA A 277 9.58 1.08 -9.19
CA ALA A 277 8.33 1.54 -9.76
C ALA A 277 8.28 3.08 -9.85
N ALA A 278 8.72 3.79 -8.80
CA ALA A 278 8.81 5.24 -8.80
C ALA A 278 9.84 5.75 -9.84
N ASP A 279 11.01 5.08 -9.95
CA ASP A 279 12.02 5.40 -10.96
C ASP A 279 11.49 5.20 -12.40
N ALA A 280 10.59 4.26 -12.61
CA ALA A 280 9.98 4.02 -13.93
C ALA A 280 8.98 5.13 -14.30
N ALA A 281 8.11 5.53 -13.36
CA ALA A 281 7.12 6.58 -13.57
C ALA A 281 7.71 7.97 -13.80
N GLU A 282 8.89 8.29 -13.23
CA GLU A 282 9.58 9.56 -13.49
C GLU A 282 10.17 9.66 -14.91
N ARG A 283 10.29 8.57 -15.64
CA ARG A 283 10.87 8.50 -16.99
C ARG A 283 9.84 8.49 -18.11
N GLY A 284 8.58 8.26 -17.79
CA GLY A 284 7.45 8.28 -18.73
C GLY A 284 6.92 9.69 -18.92
#